data_7e09bc23b5a142178eb0b8bdc2ce2a23
#
_entry.id   7e09bc23b5a142178eb0b8bdc2ce2a23
#
_cell.length_a   1.000
_cell.length_b   1.000
_cell.length_c   1.000
_cell.angle_alpha   90.00
_cell.angle_beta   90.00
_cell.angle_gamma   90.00
#
_symmetry.space_group_name_H-M   'P 1'
#
loop_
_entity.id
_entity.type
_entity.pdbx_description
1 polymer ?
#
loop_
_entity_poly.entity_id
_entity_poly.type
_entity_poly.pdbx_seq_one_letter_code
_entity_poly.pdbx_strand_id
1 'polypeptide(L)'
;SRHEVAEVLVHKQHEAELANAIKGQTAAELGETLDGLSLEQACELWQRIPEARINDILWEMSDERRLELAGGREPDIEGSKISIFELVDGKLRQMPYTGKRDLEGVRPVWVDLIHASKAQRAYIGAHFGVELPDPLDVTDLEVSARFHIEDNDAIHLHSNFLLDRAGDSRSVPVAFVLHRGILF
;
A
#
# COMPACT_ATOMS: atom_id res chain seq x y z
N SER A 1 -18.37 25.27 -36.25
CA SER A 1 -18.18 26.75 -36.25
C SER A 1 -16.92 27.10 -35.44
N ARG A 2 -16.44 28.37 -35.52
CA ARG A 2 -15.25 28.82 -34.72
C ARG A 2 -15.48 28.67 -33.21
N HIS A 3 -16.70 28.74 -32.76
CA HIS A 3 -17.09 28.59 -31.35
C HIS A 3 -16.93 27.14 -30.88
N GLU A 4 -17.37 26.18 -31.67
CA GLU A 4 -17.20 24.73 -31.37
C GLU A 4 -15.73 24.31 -31.32
N VAL A 5 -14.89 24.86 -32.20
CA VAL A 5 -13.45 24.61 -32.22
C VAL A 5 -12.79 25.16 -30.96
N ALA A 6 -13.19 26.36 -30.51
CA ALA A 6 -12.67 26.95 -29.28
C ALA A 6 -13.06 26.14 -28.03
N GLU A 7 -14.31 25.67 -27.92
CA GLU A 7 -14.77 24.83 -26.84
C GLU A 7 -14.02 23.50 -26.80
N VAL A 8 -13.80 22.85 -27.95
CA VAL A 8 -13.03 21.61 -28.04
C VAL A 8 -11.58 21.80 -27.63
N LEU A 9 -10.95 22.92 -27.97
CA LEU A 9 -9.57 23.22 -27.60
C LEU A 9 -9.43 23.48 -26.08
N VAL A 10 -10.36 24.22 -25.48
CA VAL A 10 -10.39 24.47 -24.04
C VAL A 10 -10.59 23.15 -23.28
N HIS A 11 -11.48 22.28 -23.75
CA HIS A 11 -11.72 20.98 -23.15
C HIS A 11 -10.48 20.08 -23.22
N LYS A 12 -9.81 20.01 -24.36
CA LYS A 12 -8.57 19.24 -24.52
C LYS A 12 -7.42 19.78 -23.65
N GLN A 13 -7.31 21.10 -23.50
CA GLN A 13 -6.31 21.70 -22.64
C GLN A 13 -6.58 21.35 -21.17
N HIS A 14 -7.82 21.42 -20.72
CA HIS A 14 -8.22 21.03 -19.37
C HIS A 14 -7.96 19.55 -19.10
N GLU A 15 -8.25 18.66 -20.04
CA GLU A 15 -7.93 17.23 -19.93
C GLU A 15 -6.43 16.96 -19.81
N ALA A 16 -5.60 17.68 -20.59
CA ALA A 16 -4.15 17.56 -20.52
C ALA A 16 -3.58 18.05 -19.19
N GLU A 17 -4.11 19.14 -18.64
CA GLU A 17 -3.74 19.67 -17.33
C GLU A 17 -4.10 18.70 -16.21
N LEU A 18 -5.30 18.11 -16.25
CA LEU A 18 -5.72 17.08 -15.30
C LEU A 18 -4.85 15.82 -15.38
N ALA A 19 -4.54 15.35 -16.59
CA ALA A 19 -3.68 14.19 -16.78
C ALA A 19 -2.26 14.43 -16.24
N ASN A 20 -1.72 15.63 -16.41
CA ASN A 20 -0.42 16.00 -15.86
C ASN A 20 -0.45 16.11 -14.33
N ALA A 21 -1.52 16.67 -13.77
CA ALA A 21 -1.73 16.72 -12.32
C ALA A 21 -1.79 15.31 -11.72
N ILE A 22 -2.54 14.39 -12.35
CA ILE A 22 -2.62 12.99 -11.91
C ILE A 22 -1.25 12.31 -11.95
N LYS A 23 -0.44 12.55 -12.98
CA LYS A 23 0.90 11.97 -13.11
C LYS A 23 1.88 12.49 -12.06
N GLY A 24 1.73 13.75 -11.66
CA GLY A 24 2.63 14.41 -10.71
C GLY A 24 2.35 14.06 -9.24
N GLN A 25 1.18 13.50 -8.93
CA GLN A 25 0.78 13.17 -7.56
C GLN A 25 1.04 11.70 -7.22
N THR A 26 1.41 11.44 -5.97
CA THR A 26 1.49 10.09 -5.40
C THR A 26 0.09 9.50 -5.19
N ALA A 27 0.01 8.19 -4.94
CA ALA A 27 -1.27 7.56 -4.61
C ALA A 27 -1.89 8.14 -3.33
N ALA A 28 -1.07 8.44 -2.32
CA ALA A 28 -1.51 9.07 -1.08
C ALA A 28 -2.11 10.47 -1.32
N GLU A 29 -1.42 11.31 -2.09
CA GLU A 29 -1.90 12.66 -2.45
C GLU A 29 -3.19 12.60 -3.27
N LEU A 30 -3.31 11.65 -4.20
CA LEU A 30 -4.55 11.45 -4.97
C LEU A 30 -5.69 10.94 -4.09
N GLY A 31 -5.42 10.03 -3.16
CA GLY A 31 -6.40 9.55 -2.18
C GLY A 31 -6.94 10.68 -1.32
N GLU A 32 -6.06 11.51 -0.77
CA GLU A 32 -6.42 12.69 0.03
C GLU A 32 -7.20 13.72 -0.80
N THR A 33 -6.77 13.96 -2.05
CA THR A 33 -7.48 14.85 -2.97
C THR A 33 -8.90 14.35 -3.24
N LEU A 34 -9.07 13.06 -3.54
CA LEU A 34 -10.38 12.46 -3.80
C LEU A 34 -11.29 12.54 -2.57
N ASP A 35 -10.76 12.34 -1.36
CA ASP A 35 -11.52 12.46 -0.11
C ASP A 35 -11.98 13.90 0.16
N GLY A 36 -11.19 14.90 -0.25
CA GLY A 36 -11.49 16.32 -0.05
C GLY A 36 -12.42 16.97 -1.09
N LEU A 37 -12.61 16.33 -2.25
CA LEU A 37 -13.45 16.85 -3.34
C LEU A 37 -14.95 16.60 -3.09
N SER A 38 -15.82 17.38 -3.75
CA SER A 38 -17.24 17.02 -3.88
C SER A 38 -17.36 15.69 -4.64
N LEU A 39 -18.49 14.99 -4.46
CA LEU A 39 -18.70 13.70 -5.15
C LEU A 39 -18.63 13.86 -6.66
N GLU A 40 -19.21 14.91 -7.23
CA GLU A 40 -19.17 15.19 -8.67
C GLU A 40 -17.74 15.35 -9.19
N GLN A 41 -16.94 16.18 -8.52
CA GLN A 41 -15.55 16.42 -8.86
C GLN A 41 -14.70 15.15 -8.66
N ALA A 42 -14.95 14.40 -7.60
CA ALA A 42 -14.25 13.16 -7.34
C ALA A 42 -14.56 12.10 -8.41
N CYS A 43 -15.81 11.96 -8.85
CA CYS A 43 -16.19 11.08 -9.96
C CYS A 43 -15.51 11.47 -11.26
N GLU A 44 -15.44 12.77 -11.57
CA GLU A 44 -14.77 13.26 -12.76
C GLU A 44 -13.26 12.96 -12.75
N LEU A 45 -12.58 13.17 -11.61
CA LEU A 45 -11.17 12.84 -11.44
C LEU A 45 -10.95 11.32 -11.51
N TRP A 46 -11.80 10.53 -10.86
CA TRP A 46 -11.72 9.08 -10.79
C TRP A 46 -11.74 8.42 -12.18
N GLN A 47 -12.60 8.88 -13.07
CA GLN A 47 -12.70 8.35 -14.43
C GLN A 47 -11.44 8.58 -15.28
N ARG A 48 -10.57 9.50 -14.89
CA ARG A 48 -9.34 9.84 -15.60
C ARG A 48 -8.10 9.17 -15.03
N ILE A 49 -8.23 8.50 -13.88
CA ILE A 49 -7.11 7.79 -13.25
C ILE A 49 -6.80 6.52 -14.05
N PRO A 50 -5.54 6.30 -14.45
CA PRO A 50 -5.13 5.07 -15.13
C PRO A 50 -5.41 3.84 -14.27
N GLU A 51 -5.93 2.76 -14.86
CA GLU A 51 -6.26 1.50 -14.16
C GLU A 51 -5.08 0.96 -13.36
N ALA A 52 -3.85 1.07 -13.86
CA ALA A 52 -2.63 0.65 -13.18
C ALA A 52 -2.38 1.35 -11.83
N ARG A 53 -3.01 2.51 -11.58
CA ARG A 53 -2.88 3.27 -10.34
C ARG A 53 -4.05 3.10 -9.39
N ILE A 54 -5.16 2.55 -9.87
CA ILE A 54 -6.41 2.44 -9.10
C ILE A 54 -6.19 1.71 -7.79
N ASN A 55 -5.50 0.58 -7.81
CA ASN A 55 -5.32 -0.24 -6.62
C ASN A 55 -4.60 0.50 -5.48
N ASP A 56 -3.52 1.21 -5.78
CA ASP A 56 -2.77 1.98 -4.77
C ASP A 56 -3.60 3.15 -4.24
N ILE A 57 -4.42 3.78 -5.08
CA ILE A 57 -5.30 4.88 -4.69
C ILE A 57 -6.48 4.38 -3.85
N LEU A 58 -7.08 3.25 -4.20
CA LEU A 58 -8.13 2.60 -3.38
C LEU A 58 -7.62 2.33 -1.95
N TRP A 59 -6.35 1.94 -1.82
CA TRP A 59 -5.71 1.72 -0.54
C TRP A 59 -5.63 3.01 0.31
N GLU A 60 -5.41 4.15 -0.33
CA GLU A 60 -5.23 5.45 0.32
C GLU A 60 -6.53 6.22 0.59
N MET A 61 -7.63 5.86 -0.08
CA MET A 61 -8.93 6.51 0.08
C MET A 61 -9.64 6.07 1.36
N SER A 62 -10.53 6.94 1.88
CA SER A 62 -11.48 6.56 2.93
C SER A 62 -12.48 5.50 2.45
N ASP A 63 -13.02 4.71 3.40
CA ASP A 63 -14.02 3.69 3.09
C ASP A 63 -15.28 4.28 2.47
N GLU A 64 -15.68 5.48 2.94
CA GLU A 64 -16.84 6.22 2.41
C GLU A 64 -16.63 6.58 0.95
N ARG A 65 -15.46 7.13 0.62
CA ARG A 65 -15.14 7.53 -0.76
C ARG A 65 -14.97 6.32 -1.68
N ARG A 66 -14.42 5.22 -1.20
CA ARG A 66 -14.36 3.96 -1.94
C ARG A 66 -15.75 3.44 -2.27
N LEU A 67 -16.69 3.53 -1.35
CA LEU A 67 -18.08 3.13 -1.59
C LEU A 67 -18.71 3.98 -2.68
N GLU A 68 -18.51 5.29 -2.65
CA GLU A 68 -19.08 6.23 -3.61
C GLU A 68 -18.50 6.09 -5.04
N LEU A 69 -17.18 5.95 -5.15
CA LEU A 69 -16.50 5.96 -6.45
C LEU A 69 -16.33 4.58 -7.08
N ALA A 70 -16.12 3.57 -6.26
CA ALA A 70 -15.76 2.22 -6.70
C ALA A 70 -16.77 1.14 -6.22
N GLY A 71 -17.94 1.54 -5.73
CA GLY A 71 -18.95 0.61 -5.24
C GLY A 71 -18.48 -0.24 -4.06
N GLY A 72 -17.55 0.27 -3.25
CA GLY A 72 -16.94 -0.46 -2.15
C GLY A 72 -15.86 -1.47 -2.60
N ARG A 73 -15.38 -1.36 -3.83
CA ARG A 73 -14.26 -2.19 -4.32
C ARG A 73 -13.09 -2.06 -3.33
N GLU A 74 -12.73 -3.18 -2.73
CA GLU A 74 -11.51 -3.25 -1.94
C GLU A 74 -10.28 -3.19 -2.86
N PRO A 75 -9.15 -2.67 -2.35
CA PRO A 75 -7.89 -2.76 -3.08
C PRO A 75 -7.64 -4.20 -3.48
N ASP A 76 -7.32 -4.42 -4.75
CA ASP A 76 -7.12 -5.75 -5.27
C ASP A 76 -5.89 -6.38 -4.60
N ILE A 77 -6.14 -7.46 -3.89
CA ILE A 77 -5.14 -8.19 -3.10
C ILE A 77 -4.67 -9.42 -3.89
N GLU A 78 -4.81 -9.42 -5.21
CA GLU A 78 -4.36 -10.57 -5.99
C GLU A 78 -2.87 -10.85 -5.69
N GLY A 79 -2.65 -11.81 -4.80
CA GLY A 79 -1.34 -12.18 -4.26
C GLY A 79 -0.88 -11.42 -3.01
N SER A 80 -1.46 -10.27 -2.66
CA SER A 80 -1.12 -9.55 -1.42
C SER A 80 -1.99 -10.02 -0.26
N LYS A 81 -1.37 -10.36 0.85
CA LYS A 81 -2.06 -10.71 2.09
C LYS A 81 -1.36 -10.04 3.25
N ILE A 82 -2.12 -9.27 4.01
CA ILE A 82 -1.67 -8.68 5.26
C ILE A 82 -2.42 -9.35 6.40
N SER A 83 -1.69 -9.86 7.37
CA SER A 83 -2.24 -10.50 8.55
C SER A 83 -1.66 -9.85 9.81
N ILE A 84 -2.52 -9.44 10.70
CA ILE A 84 -2.15 -8.81 11.98
C ILE A 84 -2.46 -9.78 13.10
N PHE A 85 -1.51 -9.97 14.00
CA PHE A 85 -1.67 -10.87 15.12
C PHE A 85 -1.45 -10.14 16.44
N GLU A 86 -2.39 -10.30 17.36
CA GLU A 86 -2.31 -9.86 18.74
C GLU A 86 -2.08 -11.06 19.67
N LEU A 87 -1.49 -10.80 20.81
CA LEU A 87 -1.39 -11.79 21.88
C LEU A 87 -2.54 -11.59 22.87
N VAL A 88 -3.49 -12.52 22.89
CA VAL A 88 -4.64 -12.49 23.80
C VAL A 88 -4.60 -13.76 24.65
N ASP A 89 -4.53 -13.61 25.95
CA ASP A 89 -4.45 -14.73 26.92
C ASP A 89 -3.35 -15.76 26.59
N GLY A 90 -2.19 -15.26 26.12
CA GLY A 90 -1.03 -16.09 25.76
C GLY A 90 -1.18 -16.81 24.41
N LYS A 91 -2.21 -16.49 23.61
CA LYS A 91 -2.44 -17.08 22.29
C LYS A 91 -2.41 -16.01 21.22
N LEU A 92 -1.81 -16.32 20.07
CA LEU A 92 -1.87 -15.47 18.88
C LEU A 92 -3.29 -15.51 18.31
N ARG A 93 -3.89 -14.34 18.18
CA ARG A 93 -5.17 -14.13 17.54
C ARG A 93 -4.97 -13.30 16.28
N GLN A 94 -5.34 -13.86 15.13
CA GLN A 94 -5.33 -13.13 13.87
C GLN A 94 -6.51 -12.16 13.83
N MET A 95 -6.18 -10.91 13.51
CA MET A 95 -7.15 -9.86 13.26
C MET A 95 -7.33 -9.69 11.76
N PRO A 96 -8.57 -9.54 11.27
CA PRO A 96 -8.77 -9.20 9.87
C PRO A 96 -8.16 -7.82 9.58
N TYR A 97 -7.52 -7.69 8.42
CA TYR A 97 -6.99 -6.42 7.93
C TYR A 97 -7.53 -6.16 6.53
N THR A 98 -8.36 -5.16 6.40
CA THR A 98 -8.99 -4.75 5.14
C THR A 98 -8.71 -3.29 4.79
N GLY A 99 -8.18 -2.49 5.71
CA GLY A 99 -7.88 -1.09 5.46
C GLY A 99 -7.30 -0.34 6.67
N LYS A 100 -7.15 0.96 6.51
CA LYS A 100 -6.49 1.85 7.48
C LYS A 100 -7.07 1.80 8.89
N ARG A 101 -8.40 1.69 9.01
CA ARG A 101 -9.09 1.69 10.31
C ARG A 101 -8.76 0.45 11.16
N ASP A 102 -8.38 -0.63 10.53
CA ASP A 102 -8.06 -1.88 11.23
C ASP A 102 -6.75 -1.81 12.04
N LEU A 103 -5.97 -0.75 11.85
CA LEU A 103 -4.77 -0.48 12.66
C LEU A 103 -5.05 0.36 13.90
N GLU A 104 -6.21 1.02 13.97
CA GLU A 104 -6.54 1.91 15.09
C GLU A 104 -6.80 1.09 16.37
N GLY A 105 -6.03 1.38 17.42
CA GLY A 105 -6.18 0.73 18.73
C GLY A 105 -5.67 -0.71 18.81
N VAL A 106 -5.16 -1.28 17.73
CA VAL A 106 -4.57 -2.61 17.68
C VAL A 106 -3.17 -2.58 18.31
N ARG A 107 -2.85 -3.59 19.11
CA ARG A 107 -1.52 -3.79 19.68
C ARG A 107 -0.93 -5.10 19.16
N PRO A 108 -0.45 -5.10 17.91
CA PRO A 108 0.07 -6.31 17.32
C PRO A 108 1.39 -6.72 17.94
N VAL A 109 1.64 -8.01 17.97
CA VAL A 109 2.95 -8.60 18.24
C VAL A 109 3.61 -9.08 16.94
N TRP A 110 2.81 -9.28 15.88
CA TRP A 110 3.29 -9.69 14.58
C TRP A 110 2.38 -9.13 13.47
N VAL A 111 2.99 -8.61 12.43
CA VAL A 111 2.34 -8.16 11.19
C VAL A 111 3.01 -8.88 10.02
N ASP A 112 2.28 -9.78 9.38
CA ASP A 112 2.76 -10.56 8.24
C ASP A 112 2.31 -9.91 6.93
N LEU A 113 3.27 -9.62 6.04
CA LEU A 113 3.03 -8.96 4.77
C LEU A 113 3.50 -9.87 3.62
N ILE A 114 2.58 -10.49 2.91
CA ILE A 114 2.87 -11.32 1.75
C ILE A 114 2.56 -10.51 0.49
N HIS A 115 3.54 -10.35 -0.39
CA HIS A 115 3.41 -9.58 -1.64
C HIS A 115 2.80 -8.17 -1.46
N ALA A 116 3.10 -7.53 -0.33
CA ALA A 116 2.60 -6.19 -0.07
C ALA A 116 3.17 -5.17 -1.06
N SER A 117 2.32 -4.29 -1.57
CA SER A 117 2.75 -3.20 -2.43
C SER A 117 3.63 -2.19 -1.67
N LYS A 118 4.37 -1.37 -2.41
CA LYS A 118 5.15 -0.28 -1.82
C LYS A 118 4.27 0.65 -0.97
N ALA A 119 3.06 0.98 -1.44
CA ALA A 119 2.11 1.82 -0.72
C ALA A 119 1.66 1.16 0.59
N GLN A 120 1.38 -0.14 0.58
CA GLN A 120 1.02 -0.90 1.77
C GLN A 120 2.14 -0.93 2.80
N ARG A 121 3.38 -1.23 2.38
CA ARG A 121 4.55 -1.22 3.26
C ARG A 121 4.80 0.17 3.85
N ALA A 122 4.73 1.22 3.02
CA ALA A 122 4.91 2.59 3.47
C ALA A 122 3.85 3.02 4.49
N TYR A 123 2.58 2.67 4.25
CA TYR A 123 1.48 2.99 5.15
C TYR A 123 1.63 2.29 6.51
N ILE A 124 1.86 0.97 6.51
CA ILE A 124 2.06 0.19 7.74
C ILE A 124 3.32 0.66 8.48
N GLY A 125 4.41 0.87 7.74
CA GLY A 125 5.65 1.37 8.31
C GLY A 125 5.49 2.74 8.98
N ALA A 126 4.81 3.68 8.32
CA ALA A 126 4.52 5.01 8.88
C ALA A 126 3.65 4.93 10.14
N HIS A 127 2.64 4.04 10.17
CA HIS A 127 1.78 3.85 11.33
C HIS A 127 2.55 3.37 12.57
N PHE A 128 3.51 2.48 12.39
CA PHE A 128 4.32 1.92 13.49
C PHE A 128 5.68 2.60 13.68
N GLY A 129 6.02 3.59 12.86
CA GLY A 129 7.26 4.35 12.94
C GLY A 129 8.50 3.55 12.55
N VAL A 130 8.38 2.70 11.55
CA VAL A 130 9.46 1.82 11.06
C VAL A 130 9.47 1.79 9.52
N GLU A 131 10.64 1.64 8.91
CA GLU A 131 10.75 1.40 7.47
C GLU A 131 10.63 -0.11 7.17
N LEU A 132 9.73 -0.47 6.25
CA LEU A 132 9.53 -1.86 5.84
C LEU A 132 10.12 -2.06 4.42
N PRO A 133 11.26 -2.76 4.31
CA PRO A 133 11.94 -2.97 3.04
C PRO A 133 11.17 -3.91 2.12
N ASP A 134 11.46 -3.83 0.81
CA ASP A 134 11.06 -4.88 -0.11
C ASP A 134 12.05 -6.06 0.01
N PRO A 135 11.58 -7.27 0.32
CA PRO A 135 12.48 -8.43 0.38
C PRO A 135 13.21 -8.69 -0.94
N LEU A 136 12.64 -8.27 -2.09
CA LEU A 136 13.25 -8.44 -3.40
C LEU A 136 14.40 -7.46 -3.64
N ASP A 137 14.34 -6.25 -3.08
CA ASP A 137 15.41 -5.24 -3.22
C ASP A 137 16.67 -5.63 -2.43
N VAL A 138 16.57 -6.62 -1.54
CA VAL A 138 17.63 -7.00 -0.59
C VAL A 138 18.34 -8.31 -0.99
N THR A 139 18.00 -8.90 -2.13
CA THR A 139 18.53 -10.20 -2.57
C THR A 139 20.03 -10.19 -2.86
N ASP A 140 20.60 -9.05 -3.24
CA ASP A 140 22.02 -8.88 -3.60
C ASP A 140 22.92 -8.38 -2.46
N LEU A 141 22.38 -8.31 -1.24
CA LEU A 141 23.19 -7.84 -0.11
C LEU A 141 24.29 -8.83 0.28
N GLU A 142 25.48 -8.28 0.56
CA GLU A 142 26.55 -9.04 1.19
C GLU A 142 26.07 -9.66 2.51
N VAL A 143 26.68 -10.77 2.92
CA VAL A 143 26.29 -11.49 4.16
C VAL A 143 26.27 -10.59 5.39
N SER A 144 27.19 -9.62 5.46
CA SER A 144 27.28 -8.62 6.54
C SER A 144 26.09 -7.65 6.58
N ALA A 145 25.43 -7.40 5.45
CA ALA A 145 24.30 -6.48 5.35
C ALA A 145 22.94 -7.17 5.59
N ARG A 146 22.93 -8.49 5.79
CA ARG A 146 21.69 -9.24 6.08
C ARG A 146 21.16 -9.05 7.49
N PHE A 147 21.98 -8.55 8.39
CA PHE A 147 21.59 -8.19 9.74
C PHE A 147 22.13 -6.80 10.07
N HIS A 148 21.26 -5.89 10.43
CA HIS A 148 21.66 -4.55 10.92
C HIS A 148 20.63 -4.01 11.91
N ILE A 149 21.07 -3.05 12.70
CA ILE A 149 20.24 -2.32 13.66
C ILE A 149 20.26 -0.86 13.23
N GLU A 150 19.08 -0.27 13.08
CA GLU A 150 18.94 1.16 12.76
C GLU A 150 19.07 2.04 13.99
N ASP A 151 19.22 3.35 13.78
CA ASP A 151 19.33 4.35 14.87
C ASP A 151 18.08 4.42 15.75
N ASN A 152 16.93 3.96 15.26
CA ASN A 152 15.65 3.87 15.97
C ASN A 152 15.46 2.53 16.73
N ASP A 153 16.54 1.75 16.88
CA ASP A 153 16.54 0.40 17.48
C ASP A 153 15.73 -0.66 16.70
N ALA A 154 15.35 -0.38 15.45
CA ALA A 154 14.76 -1.41 14.60
C ALA A 154 15.84 -2.42 14.17
N ILE A 155 15.53 -3.69 14.35
CA ILE A 155 16.42 -4.81 13.99
C ILE A 155 15.93 -5.40 12.68
N HIS A 156 16.79 -5.40 11.68
CA HIS A 156 16.52 -5.96 10.35
C HIS A 156 17.28 -7.27 10.16
N LEU A 157 16.59 -8.29 9.70
CA LEU A 157 17.14 -9.58 9.31
C LEU A 157 16.60 -10.00 7.96
N HIS A 158 17.48 -10.25 7.00
CA HIS A 158 17.14 -10.72 5.67
C HIS A 158 17.63 -12.17 5.48
N SER A 159 16.74 -13.04 5.02
CA SER A 159 17.06 -14.44 4.79
C SER A 159 16.29 -15.00 3.60
N ASN A 160 16.83 -16.05 3.00
CA ASN A 160 16.15 -16.83 1.97
C ASN A 160 15.62 -18.12 2.60
N PHE A 161 14.36 -18.41 2.38
CA PHE A 161 13.71 -19.65 2.80
C PHE A 161 13.41 -20.54 1.61
N LEU A 162 13.65 -21.82 1.77
CA LEU A 162 13.23 -22.80 0.79
C LEU A 162 11.74 -23.09 0.98
N LEU A 163 10.95 -22.72 -0.01
CA LEU A 163 9.55 -23.13 -0.09
C LEU A 163 9.48 -24.41 -0.93
N ASP A 164 9.20 -25.52 -0.30
CA ASP A 164 9.02 -26.81 -0.96
C ASP A 164 7.52 -27.16 -1.02
N ARG A 165 6.96 -27.09 -2.22
CA ARG A 165 5.60 -27.55 -2.50
C ARG A 165 5.69 -28.61 -3.60
N ALA A 166 5.14 -29.78 -3.34
CA ALA A 166 4.93 -30.93 -4.24
C ALA A 166 5.42 -30.73 -5.71
N GLY A 167 6.75 -30.70 -5.91
CA GLY A 167 7.37 -30.58 -7.24
C GLY A 167 7.80 -29.18 -7.66
N ASP A 168 7.61 -28.16 -6.84
CA ASP A 168 8.10 -26.79 -7.08
C ASP A 168 8.84 -26.27 -5.84
N SER A 169 10.15 -26.51 -5.81
CA SER A 169 11.02 -26.00 -4.74
C SER A 169 11.66 -24.69 -5.19
N ARG A 170 11.36 -23.60 -4.48
CA ARG A 170 11.92 -22.27 -4.79
C ARG A 170 12.46 -21.57 -3.56
N SER A 171 13.50 -20.76 -3.76
CA SER A 171 14.01 -19.85 -2.74
C SER A 171 13.15 -18.60 -2.69
N VAL A 172 12.68 -18.23 -1.50
CA VAL A 172 11.86 -17.06 -1.27
C VAL A 172 12.60 -16.12 -0.33
N PRO A 173 12.89 -14.87 -0.74
CA PRO A 173 13.48 -13.86 0.13
C PRO A 173 12.44 -13.40 1.15
N VAL A 174 12.86 -13.29 2.40
CA VAL A 174 12.04 -12.79 3.51
C VAL A 174 12.84 -11.75 4.28
N ALA A 175 12.22 -10.61 4.53
CA ALA A 175 12.73 -9.58 5.42
C ALA A 175 11.96 -9.62 6.75
N PHE A 176 12.68 -9.72 7.86
CA PHE A 176 12.13 -9.55 9.19
C PHE A 176 12.57 -8.21 9.75
N VAL A 177 11.64 -7.49 10.33
CA VAL A 177 11.92 -6.25 11.05
C VAL A 177 11.31 -6.37 12.44
N LEU A 178 12.13 -6.27 13.48
CA LEU A 178 11.66 -6.22 14.86
C LEU A 178 11.78 -4.77 15.36
N HIS A 179 10.66 -4.14 15.66
CA HIS A 179 10.61 -2.76 16.15
C HIS A 179 9.58 -2.63 17.27
N ARG A 180 10.01 -2.09 18.43
CA ARG A 180 9.14 -1.87 19.61
C ARG A 180 8.32 -3.08 20.04
N GLY A 181 8.90 -4.27 19.92
CA GLY A 181 8.26 -5.53 20.29
C GLY A 181 7.27 -6.08 19.25
N ILE A 182 7.19 -5.47 18.07
CA ILE A 182 6.38 -5.95 16.95
C ILE A 182 7.31 -6.56 15.91
N LEU A 183 7.02 -7.78 15.49
CA LEU A 183 7.67 -8.43 14.36
C LEU A 183 6.91 -8.12 13.06
N PHE A 184 7.63 -7.65 12.06
CA PHE A 184 7.14 -7.47 10.70
C PHE A 184 7.83 -8.44 9.76
#